data_b437ea47fe9401321a8034d6fbb2833c
#
_entry.id   b437ea47fe9401321a8034d6fbb2833c
#
_cell.length_a   1.000
_cell.length_b   1.000
_cell.length_c   1.000
_cell.angle_alpha   90.00
_cell.angle_beta   90.00
_cell.angle_gamma   90.00
#
_symmetry.space_group_name_H-M   'P 1'
#
loop_
_entity.id
_entity.type
_entity.pdbx_description
1 polymer ?
#
loop_
_entity_poly.entity_id
_entity_poly.type
_entity_poly.pdbx_seq_one_letter_code
_entity_poly.pdbx_strand_id
1 'polypeptide(L)'
;MPTARTRLALCGLFLSLLPTPAKADGPAAASVAEIQAAHDRDLIWALIDYVGKNPKADDLDQAYMAVFNRAIEHDWFADNEAVARRYLAEHPDGPVRSLAQIVATMARAQANDFAGALARFEDLMKGLGKSEQEEFASNFADSLATAATGAGEYQVARKVYQTLLDRFGESPTLRQKIKDDLKRFEKVGKPAPGVVAKDVKGDTFRLESLRGKYVLLDFWATWCAPCVAELPRLQAAHAKYRGRGFEIVGVSLDETKSAVTDFVKARGLPWRQIHNASSEADLVEAFGVNTIPATFLIDPQGVVIRLELRGPALEQTLSKLLNAPGESAKPTPAAR
;
A
#
# COMPACT_ATOMS: atom_id res chain seq x y z
N MET A 1 -39.00 -61.68 44.85
CA MET A 1 -38.80 -61.61 43.39
C MET A 1 -40.07 -61.11 42.78
N PRO A 2 -40.04 -59.95 42.17
CA PRO A 2 -40.40 -59.79 40.78
C PRO A 2 -39.56 -58.75 40.08
N THR A 3 -39.46 -58.94 38.80
CA THR A 3 -38.67 -58.34 37.74
C THR A 3 -39.06 -56.89 37.40
N ALA A 4 -38.06 -55.98 37.35
CA ALA A 4 -38.20 -54.63 36.85
C ALA A 4 -38.20 -54.61 35.30
N ARG A 5 -39.27 -54.11 34.70
CA ARG A 5 -39.34 -53.79 33.26
C ARG A 5 -38.90 -52.32 33.02
N THR A 6 -37.76 -52.19 32.35
CA THR A 6 -37.25 -50.93 31.86
C THR A 6 -38.11 -50.41 30.69
N ARG A 7 -38.71 -49.25 30.84
CA ARG A 7 -39.36 -48.55 29.75
C ARG A 7 -38.32 -47.60 29.11
N LEU A 8 -37.97 -47.85 27.86
CA LEU A 8 -37.27 -46.88 27.00
C LEU A 8 -38.24 -45.76 26.67
N ALA A 9 -37.90 -44.54 27.08
CA ALA A 9 -38.53 -43.32 26.60
C ALA A 9 -37.83 -42.89 25.32
N LEU A 10 -38.53 -42.88 24.18
CA LEU A 10 -38.11 -42.23 22.95
C LEU A 10 -38.16 -40.71 23.20
N CYS A 11 -37.01 -40.07 23.26
CA CYS A 11 -36.88 -38.62 23.20
C CYS A 11 -36.91 -38.22 21.73
N GLY A 12 -38.05 -37.75 21.24
CA GLY A 12 -38.22 -37.21 19.91
C GLY A 12 -37.42 -35.89 19.79
N LEU A 13 -36.41 -35.87 18.91
CA LEU A 13 -35.73 -34.65 18.49
C LEU A 13 -36.74 -33.79 17.70
N PHE A 14 -37.29 -32.76 18.33
CA PHE A 14 -37.86 -31.62 17.62
C PHE A 14 -36.70 -30.77 17.11
N LEU A 15 -36.28 -31.03 15.87
CA LEU A 15 -35.45 -30.08 15.12
C LEU A 15 -36.35 -28.88 14.74
N SER A 16 -36.34 -27.83 15.57
CA SER A 16 -36.96 -26.58 15.23
C SER A 16 -36.22 -26.00 14.02
N LEU A 17 -36.84 -26.03 12.85
CA LEU A 17 -36.44 -25.26 11.68
C LEU A 17 -36.47 -23.78 12.06
N LEU A 18 -35.29 -23.25 12.37
CA LEU A 18 -35.11 -21.78 12.40
C LEU A 18 -35.41 -21.28 10.99
N PRO A 19 -36.23 -20.24 10.83
CA PRO A 19 -36.44 -19.64 9.53
C PRO A 19 -35.09 -19.14 9.02
N THR A 20 -34.68 -19.61 7.85
CA THR A 20 -33.57 -19.00 7.11
C THR A 20 -33.89 -17.53 6.93
N PRO A 21 -32.99 -16.61 7.31
CA PRO A 21 -33.23 -15.19 7.04
C PRO A 21 -33.45 -15.02 5.55
N ALA A 22 -34.56 -14.38 5.20
CA ALA A 22 -34.86 -14.03 3.82
C ALA A 22 -33.67 -13.25 3.24
N LYS A 23 -33.18 -13.73 2.09
CA LYS A 23 -32.13 -13.04 1.34
C LYS A 23 -32.66 -11.64 1.03
N ALA A 24 -32.15 -10.62 1.71
CA ALA A 24 -32.40 -9.25 1.32
C ALA A 24 -31.79 -9.08 -0.07
N ASP A 25 -32.59 -8.65 -1.04
CA ASP A 25 -32.12 -8.20 -2.35
C ASP A 25 -31.35 -6.88 -2.18
N GLY A 26 -30.16 -6.98 -1.61
CA GLY A 26 -29.16 -5.92 -1.57
C GLY A 26 -28.17 -6.09 -2.71
N PRO A 27 -27.39 -5.05 -3.05
CA PRO A 27 -26.36 -5.15 -4.08
C PRO A 27 -25.43 -6.33 -3.79
N ALA A 28 -24.92 -6.96 -4.85
CA ALA A 28 -24.11 -8.18 -4.80
C ALA A 28 -23.09 -8.16 -3.65
N ALA A 29 -23.03 -9.29 -2.90
CA ALA A 29 -22.31 -9.38 -1.65
C ALA A 29 -20.91 -8.78 -1.76
N ALA A 30 -20.67 -7.72 -1.00
CA ALA A 30 -19.36 -7.15 -0.79
C ALA A 30 -18.39 -8.26 -0.33
N SER A 31 -17.14 -8.15 -0.68
CA SER A 31 -16.08 -9.04 -0.17
C SER A 31 -16.04 -8.99 1.36
N VAL A 32 -15.48 -10.03 2.00
CA VAL A 32 -15.31 -10.02 3.47
C VAL A 32 -14.59 -8.75 3.93
N ALA A 33 -13.57 -8.31 3.19
CA ALA A 33 -12.83 -7.09 3.48
C ALA A 33 -13.73 -5.83 3.41
N GLU A 34 -14.62 -5.73 2.42
CA GLU A 34 -15.57 -4.61 2.32
C GLU A 34 -16.61 -4.62 3.45
N ILE A 35 -17.06 -5.80 3.87
CA ILE A 35 -17.98 -5.92 5.01
C ILE A 35 -17.27 -5.50 6.30
N GLN A 36 -16.03 -5.93 6.51
CA GLN A 36 -15.23 -5.53 7.66
C GLN A 36 -14.96 -4.02 7.67
N ALA A 37 -14.56 -3.46 6.53
CA ALA A 37 -14.32 -2.02 6.40
C ALA A 37 -15.59 -1.20 6.66
N ALA A 38 -16.76 -1.65 6.22
CA ALA A 38 -18.03 -0.98 6.52
C ALA A 38 -18.31 -1.01 8.03
N HIS A 39 -18.14 -2.16 8.68
CA HIS A 39 -18.33 -2.28 10.13
C HIS A 39 -17.33 -1.40 10.91
N ASP A 40 -16.06 -1.37 10.51
CA ASP A 40 -15.06 -0.52 11.14
C ASP A 40 -15.37 0.97 10.98
N ARG A 41 -15.94 1.37 9.84
CA ARG A 41 -16.40 2.75 9.62
C ARG A 41 -17.54 3.14 10.58
N ASP A 42 -18.54 2.27 10.73
CA ASP A 42 -19.64 2.49 11.67
C ASP A 42 -19.12 2.58 13.11
N LEU A 43 -18.18 1.73 13.48
CA LEU A 43 -17.54 1.76 14.80
C LEU A 43 -16.77 3.07 15.02
N ILE A 44 -15.98 3.53 14.05
CA ILE A 44 -15.30 4.83 14.13
C ILE A 44 -16.30 5.96 14.39
N TRP A 45 -17.42 6.01 13.65
CA TRP A 45 -18.44 7.04 13.85
C TRP A 45 -19.05 6.99 15.26
N ALA A 46 -19.37 5.79 15.76
CA ALA A 46 -19.90 5.62 17.11
C ALA A 46 -18.89 6.08 18.18
N LEU A 47 -17.60 5.75 18.00
CA LEU A 47 -16.55 6.16 18.93
C LEU A 47 -16.28 7.67 18.90
N ILE A 48 -16.33 8.31 17.72
CA ILE A 48 -16.19 9.76 17.58
C ILE A 48 -17.36 10.48 18.29
N ASP A 49 -18.59 9.99 18.13
CA ASP A 49 -19.75 10.52 18.83
C ASP A 49 -19.61 10.33 20.35
N TYR A 50 -19.16 9.15 20.76
CA TYR A 50 -18.91 8.84 22.19
C TYR A 50 -17.91 9.80 22.83
N VAL A 51 -16.72 9.99 22.23
CA VAL A 51 -15.70 10.90 22.80
C VAL A 51 -16.17 12.36 22.79
N GLY A 52 -17.01 12.74 21.82
CA GLY A 52 -17.60 14.06 21.77
C GLY A 52 -18.59 14.34 22.90
N LYS A 53 -19.37 13.32 23.30
CA LYS A 53 -20.37 13.41 24.37
C LYS A 53 -19.79 13.19 25.77
N ASN A 54 -18.65 12.49 25.88
CA ASN A 54 -18.08 12.05 27.13
C ASN A 54 -16.62 12.49 27.32
N PRO A 55 -16.31 13.81 27.31
CA PRO A 55 -14.91 14.31 27.30
C PRO A 55 -14.13 14.03 28.58
N LYS A 56 -14.73 13.41 29.58
CA LYS A 56 -14.10 13.06 30.87
C LYS A 56 -14.24 11.58 31.20
N ALA A 57 -14.57 10.74 30.23
CA ALA A 57 -14.69 9.31 30.45
C ALA A 57 -13.34 8.66 30.73
N ASP A 58 -13.28 7.67 31.62
CA ASP A 58 -12.05 6.97 32.01
C ASP A 58 -11.45 6.14 30.87
N ASP A 59 -12.25 5.76 29.87
CA ASP A 59 -11.86 4.97 28.69
C ASP A 59 -11.65 5.82 27.42
N LEU A 60 -11.52 7.14 27.58
CA LEU A 60 -11.37 8.08 26.46
C LEU A 60 -10.18 7.72 25.55
N ASP A 61 -9.03 7.40 26.16
CA ASP A 61 -7.84 7.01 25.39
C ASP A 61 -8.02 5.69 24.63
N GLN A 62 -8.79 4.74 25.18
CA GLN A 62 -9.12 3.49 24.46
C GLN A 62 -9.99 3.79 23.24
N ALA A 63 -10.95 4.69 23.36
CA ALA A 63 -11.80 5.09 22.23
C ALA A 63 -10.97 5.78 21.13
N TYR A 64 -10.12 6.73 21.46
CA TYR A 64 -9.23 7.37 20.50
C TYR A 64 -8.23 6.40 19.88
N MET A 65 -7.65 5.49 20.67
CA MET A 65 -6.76 4.44 20.16
C MET A 65 -7.47 3.57 19.10
N ALA A 66 -8.72 3.18 19.38
CA ALA A 66 -9.50 2.36 18.45
C ALA A 66 -9.83 3.12 17.16
N VAL A 67 -10.13 4.42 17.22
CA VAL A 67 -10.34 5.27 16.04
C VAL A 67 -9.07 5.37 15.20
N PHE A 68 -7.93 5.73 15.83
CA PHE A 68 -6.71 5.97 15.08
C PHE A 68 -6.10 4.69 14.50
N ASN A 69 -6.14 3.56 15.20
CA ASN A 69 -5.68 2.29 14.66
C ASN A 69 -6.46 1.89 13.39
N ARG A 70 -7.79 2.01 13.40
CA ARG A 70 -8.61 1.72 12.22
C ARG A 70 -8.37 2.71 11.09
N ALA A 71 -8.20 4.00 11.42
CA ALA A 71 -7.86 5.00 10.42
C ALA A 71 -6.52 4.69 9.73
N ILE A 72 -5.54 4.17 10.48
CA ILE A 72 -4.24 3.74 9.95
C ILE A 72 -4.38 2.45 9.14
N GLU A 73 -5.11 1.46 9.64
CA GLU A 73 -5.32 0.16 8.98
C GLU A 73 -5.98 0.29 7.60
N HIS A 74 -6.91 1.23 7.48
CA HIS A 74 -7.70 1.44 6.26
C HIS A 74 -7.28 2.65 5.42
N ASP A 75 -6.19 3.36 5.77
CA ASP A 75 -5.76 4.61 5.12
C ASP A 75 -6.84 5.72 5.15
N TRP A 76 -7.73 5.75 6.16
CA TRP A 76 -8.80 6.75 6.31
C TRP A 76 -8.31 8.00 7.06
N PHE A 77 -7.15 8.49 6.66
CA PHE A 77 -6.51 9.60 7.36
C PHE A 77 -7.28 10.92 7.22
N ALA A 78 -7.68 11.26 5.99
CA ALA A 78 -8.41 12.51 5.71
C ALA A 78 -9.74 12.60 6.49
N ASP A 79 -10.48 11.50 6.58
CA ASP A 79 -11.74 11.42 7.30
C ASP A 79 -11.58 11.63 8.81
N ASN A 80 -10.40 11.33 9.35
CA ASN A 80 -10.11 11.36 10.78
C ASN A 80 -9.14 12.49 11.20
N GLU A 81 -8.72 13.36 10.28
CA GLU A 81 -7.79 14.47 10.58
C GLU A 81 -8.33 15.42 11.66
N ALA A 82 -9.60 15.79 11.59
CA ALA A 82 -10.20 16.71 12.55
C ALA A 82 -10.18 16.14 13.97
N VAL A 83 -10.46 14.83 14.12
CA VAL A 83 -10.43 14.12 15.40
C VAL A 83 -9.00 14.06 15.95
N ALA A 84 -8.03 13.73 15.07
CA ALA A 84 -6.62 13.70 15.45
C ALA A 84 -6.10 15.06 15.90
N ARG A 85 -6.43 16.13 15.19
CA ARG A 85 -6.05 17.50 15.58
C ARG A 85 -6.68 17.92 16.91
N ARG A 86 -7.94 17.57 17.13
CA ARG A 86 -8.62 17.85 18.41
C ARG A 86 -7.92 17.13 19.54
N TYR A 87 -7.64 15.83 19.42
CA TYR A 87 -6.90 15.07 20.42
C TYR A 87 -5.55 15.71 20.74
N LEU A 88 -4.77 16.08 19.72
CA LEU A 88 -3.45 16.70 19.91
C LEU A 88 -3.51 18.06 20.64
N ALA A 89 -4.61 18.81 20.47
CA ALA A 89 -4.81 20.09 21.15
C ALA A 89 -5.26 19.91 22.61
N GLU A 90 -6.14 18.94 22.88
CA GLU A 90 -6.72 18.69 24.20
C GLU A 90 -5.81 17.81 25.08
N HIS A 91 -5.00 16.92 24.47
CA HIS A 91 -4.14 15.94 25.13
C HIS A 91 -2.70 15.98 24.58
N PRO A 92 -1.95 17.08 24.75
CA PRO A 92 -0.61 17.25 24.16
C PRO A 92 0.40 16.17 24.58
N ASP A 93 0.23 15.60 25.79
CA ASP A 93 1.08 14.54 26.34
C ASP A 93 0.31 13.22 26.55
N GLY A 94 -0.85 13.07 25.88
CA GLY A 94 -1.71 11.90 26.02
C GLY A 94 -1.07 10.63 25.42
N PRO A 95 -1.46 9.43 25.93
CA PRO A 95 -0.81 8.16 25.56
C PRO A 95 -1.01 7.76 24.09
N VAL A 96 -2.04 8.26 23.39
CA VAL A 96 -2.28 8.00 21.98
C VAL A 96 -1.81 9.13 21.05
N ARG A 97 -1.03 10.09 21.59
CA ARG A 97 -0.49 11.24 20.84
C ARG A 97 0.22 10.83 19.55
N SER A 98 1.05 9.79 19.59
CA SER A 98 1.80 9.32 18.43
C SER A 98 0.88 8.82 17.30
N LEU A 99 -0.20 8.10 17.63
CA LEU A 99 -1.18 7.66 16.64
C LEU A 99 -1.93 8.85 16.02
N ALA A 100 -2.34 9.82 16.85
CA ALA A 100 -2.99 11.04 16.36
C ALA A 100 -2.04 11.84 15.43
N GLN A 101 -0.75 11.90 15.72
CA GLN A 101 0.25 12.53 14.86
C GLN A 101 0.41 11.81 13.52
N ILE A 102 0.42 10.47 13.50
CA ILE A 102 0.43 9.70 12.25
C ILE A 102 -0.80 10.07 11.41
N VAL A 103 -2.00 9.97 11.98
CA VAL A 103 -3.25 10.27 11.25
C VAL A 103 -3.22 11.69 10.69
N ALA A 104 -2.89 12.68 11.50
CA ALA A 104 -2.84 14.09 11.08
C ALA A 104 -1.74 14.37 10.02
N THR A 105 -0.62 13.66 10.07
CA THR A 105 0.47 13.79 9.08
C THR A 105 0.09 13.15 7.77
N MET A 106 -0.42 11.92 7.80
CA MET A 106 -0.81 11.20 6.59
C MET A 106 -2.03 11.82 5.91
N ALA A 107 -2.96 12.43 6.68
CA ALA A 107 -4.06 13.20 6.11
C ALA A 107 -3.56 14.38 5.25
N ARG A 108 -2.52 15.09 5.71
CA ARG A 108 -1.88 16.14 4.89
C ARG A 108 -1.24 15.58 3.62
N ALA A 109 -0.54 14.45 3.74
CA ALA A 109 0.03 13.79 2.57
C ALA A 109 -1.06 13.38 1.57
N GLN A 110 -2.21 12.85 2.02
CA GLN A 110 -3.36 12.54 1.16
C GLN A 110 -3.95 13.80 0.48
N ALA A 111 -3.89 14.94 1.16
CA ALA A 111 -4.29 16.24 0.61
C ALA A 111 -3.22 16.87 -0.31
N ASN A 112 -2.11 16.15 -0.60
CA ASN A 112 -0.93 16.64 -1.31
C ASN A 112 -0.20 17.82 -0.62
N ASP A 113 -0.44 18.05 0.68
CA ASP A 113 0.33 19.00 1.49
C ASP A 113 1.56 18.30 2.09
N PHE A 114 2.50 17.93 1.25
CA PHE A 114 3.71 17.21 1.66
C PHE A 114 4.65 18.07 2.51
N ALA A 115 4.65 19.38 2.31
CA ALA A 115 5.43 20.29 3.14
C ALA A 115 4.91 20.31 4.59
N GLY A 116 3.59 20.40 4.76
CA GLY A 116 2.96 20.33 6.08
C GLY A 116 3.07 18.94 6.72
N ALA A 117 3.01 17.87 5.92
CA ALA A 117 3.25 16.52 6.41
C ALA A 117 4.69 16.34 6.92
N LEU A 118 5.70 16.81 6.17
CA LEU A 118 7.09 16.77 6.58
C LEU A 118 7.33 17.54 7.87
N ALA A 119 6.80 18.76 7.99
CA ALA A 119 6.96 19.55 9.21
C ALA A 119 6.40 18.84 10.46
N ARG A 120 5.25 18.17 10.34
CA ARG A 120 4.68 17.36 11.43
C ARG A 120 5.52 16.13 11.74
N PHE A 121 6.03 15.45 10.72
CA PHE A 121 6.93 14.32 10.90
C PHE A 121 8.21 14.72 11.64
N GLU A 122 8.86 15.83 11.23
CA GLU A 122 10.05 16.36 11.89
C GLU A 122 9.78 16.73 13.35
N ASP A 123 8.61 17.28 13.65
CA ASP A 123 8.22 17.63 15.01
C ASP A 123 8.03 16.38 15.88
N LEU A 124 7.37 15.35 15.34
CA LEU A 124 7.25 14.06 16.04
C LEU A 124 8.62 13.46 16.32
N MET A 125 9.53 13.45 15.35
CA MET A 125 10.88 12.89 15.52
C MET A 125 11.68 13.55 16.63
N LYS A 126 11.48 14.84 16.91
CA LYS A 126 12.14 15.54 18.04
C LYS A 126 11.73 14.97 19.40
N GLY A 127 10.47 14.53 19.52
CA GLY A 127 9.90 14.01 20.77
C GLY A 127 10.19 12.52 21.05
N LEU A 128 10.71 11.77 20.05
CA LEU A 128 10.97 10.34 20.23
C LEU A 128 12.29 10.06 20.95
N GLY A 129 12.30 9.03 21.81
CA GLY A 129 13.51 8.49 22.44
C GLY A 129 14.43 7.76 21.46
N LYS A 130 15.68 7.46 21.87
CA LYS A 130 16.73 7.02 20.92
C LYS A 130 16.74 5.54 20.55
N SER A 131 16.12 4.61 21.25
CA SER A 131 16.28 3.18 20.94
C SER A 131 14.97 2.38 20.89
N GLU A 132 14.06 2.64 21.80
CA GLU A 132 12.82 1.83 21.90
C GLU A 132 11.77 2.18 20.84
N GLN A 133 11.97 3.28 20.11
CA GLN A 133 11.01 3.81 19.14
C GLN A 133 11.55 3.83 17.69
N GLU A 134 12.72 3.22 17.42
CA GLU A 134 13.32 3.17 16.08
C GLU A 134 12.41 2.47 15.09
N GLU A 135 11.85 1.32 15.44
CA GLU A 135 10.96 0.56 14.58
C GLU A 135 9.69 1.36 14.22
N PHE A 136 9.07 1.98 15.21
CA PHE A 136 7.93 2.86 15.02
C PHE A 136 8.27 4.03 14.09
N ALA A 137 9.38 4.72 14.35
CA ALA A 137 9.85 5.85 13.56
C ALA A 137 10.17 5.45 12.12
N SER A 138 10.80 4.27 11.93
CA SER A 138 11.12 3.71 10.62
C SER A 138 9.85 3.38 9.82
N ASN A 139 8.89 2.70 10.42
CA ASN A 139 7.62 2.35 9.75
C ASN A 139 6.83 3.60 9.35
N PHE A 140 6.82 4.61 10.20
CA PHE A 140 6.14 5.86 9.88
C PHE A 140 6.88 6.66 8.78
N ALA A 141 8.21 6.73 8.84
CA ALA A 141 9.02 7.33 7.80
C ALA A 141 8.81 6.66 6.45
N ASP A 142 8.77 5.32 6.41
CA ASP A 142 8.50 4.55 5.19
C ASP A 142 7.12 4.87 4.61
N SER A 143 6.09 4.97 5.45
CA SER A 143 4.73 5.30 5.00
C SER A 143 4.69 6.70 4.36
N LEU A 144 5.28 7.71 5.00
CA LEU A 144 5.30 9.07 4.47
C LEU A 144 6.21 9.21 3.24
N ALA A 145 7.39 8.56 3.25
CA ALA A 145 8.30 8.56 2.11
C ALA A 145 7.69 7.85 0.89
N THR A 146 6.96 6.75 1.11
CA THR A 146 6.24 6.04 0.04
C THR A 146 5.14 6.91 -0.55
N ALA A 147 4.33 7.58 0.27
CA ALA A 147 3.30 8.51 -0.19
C ALA A 147 3.90 9.68 -1.00
N ALA A 148 4.96 10.29 -0.49
CA ALA A 148 5.68 11.36 -1.17
C ALA A 148 6.29 10.90 -2.50
N THR A 149 6.90 9.72 -2.52
CA THR A 149 7.51 9.12 -3.72
C THR A 149 6.44 8.83 -4.79
N GLY A 150 5.31 8.26 -4.40
CA GLY A 150 4.18 8.00 -5.30
C GLY A 150 3.60 9.28 -5.90
N ALA A 151 3.60 10.39 -5.15
CA ALA A 151 3.21 11.72 -5.65
C ALA A 151 4.29 12.39 -6.52
N GLY A 152 5.53 11.89 -6.52
CA GLY A 152 6.67 12.50 -7.21
C GLY A 152 7.43 13.53 -6.37
N GLU A 153 7.11 13.64 -5.08
CA GLU A 153 7.74 14.55 -4.13
C GLU A 153 9.03 13.93 -3.53
N TYR A 154 9.97 13.60 -4.41
CA TYR A 154 11.22 12.88 -4.04
C TYR A 154 12.09 13.66 -3.05
N GLN A 155 12.03 15.01 -3.05
CA GLN A 155 12.77 15.83 -2.10
C GLN A 155 12.21 15.69 -0.68
N VAL A 156 10.88 15.59 -0.56
CA VAL A 156 10.21 15.31 0.72
C VAL A 156 10.58 13.91 1.22
N ALA A 157 10.51 12.90 0.35
CA ALA A 157 10.91 11.54 0.72
C ALA A 157 12.37 11.45 1.19
N ARG A 158 13.29 12.15 0.49
CA ARG A 158 14.70 12.27 0.91
C ARG A 158 14.83 12.92 2.29
N LYS A 159 14.09 14.01 2.54
CA LYS A 159 14.16 14.72 3.81
C LYS A 159 13.58 13.90 4.96
N VAL A 160 12.51 13.13 4.73
CA VAL A 160 11.97 12.17 5.70
C VAL A 160 13.05 11.17 6.12
N TYR A 161 13.72 10.54 5.16
CA TYR A 161 14.80 9.59 5.46
C TYR A 161 16.02 10.25 6.11
N GLN A 162 16.37 11.48 5.73
CA GLN A 162 17.45 12.22 6.38
C GLN A 162 17.11 12.51 7.85
N THR A 163 15.90 12.96 8.15
CA THR A 163 15.42 13.21 9.50
C THR A 163 15.45 11.94 10.36
N LEU A 164 15.08 10.79 9.77
CA LEU A 164 15.19 9.50 10.45
C LEU A 164 16.65 9.13 10.75
N LEU A 165 17.58 9.33 9.79
CA LEU A 165 19.00 9.09 9.98
C LEU A 165 19.63 10.02 11.01
N ASP A 166 19.24 11.29 11.04
CA ASP A 166 19.72 12.27 12.02
C ASP A 166 19.34 11.85 13.44
N ARG A 167 18.22 11.14 13.60
CA ARG A 167 17.70 10.68 14.90
C ARG A 167 18.20 9.31 15.31
N PHE A 168 18.21 8.35 14.38
CA PHE A 168 18.45 6.92 14.62
C PHE A 168 19.63 6.35 13.81
N GLY A 169 20.43 7.18 13.17
CA GLY A 169 21.48 6.75 12.23
C GLY A 169 22.66 6.01 12.88
N GLU A 170 22.63 5.71 14.17
CA GLU A 170 23.60 4.82 14.81
C GLU A 170 23.35 3.35 14.42
N SER A 171 22.11 3.00 14.04
CA SER A 171 21.75 1.65 13.57
C SER A 171 22.35 1.37 12.17
N PRO A 172 23.26 0.39 12.04
CA PRO A 172 23.85 0.04 10.73
C PRO A 172 22.82 -0.51 9.74
N THR A 173 21.84 -1.26 10.25
CA THR A 173 20.75 -1.86 9.46
C THR A 173 19.87 -0.77 8.87
N LEU A 174 19.46 0.20 9.68
CA LEU A 174 18.66 1.33 9.23
C LEU A 174 19.40 2.18 8.18
N ARG A 175 20.68 2.48 8.43
CA ARG A 175 21.52 3.21 7.45
C ARG A 175 21.60 2.49 6.12
N GLN A 176 21.79 1.18 6.13
CA GLN A 176 21.90 0.42 4.88
C GLN A 176 20.56 0.44 4.12
N LYS A 177 19.45 0.18 4.82
CA LYS A 177 18.10 0.23 4.24
C LYS A 177 17.84 1.58 3.56
N ILE A 178 18.05 2.68 4.28
CA ILE A 178 17.79 4.03 3.75
C ILE A 178 18.73 4.36 2.58
N LYS A 179 19.99 3.98 2.65
CA LYS A 179 20.94 4.16 1.54
C LYS A 179 20.44 3.48 0.27
N ASP A 180 19.89 2.30 0.41
CA ASP A 180 19.37 1.53 -0.72
C ASP A 180 18.08 2.16 -1.27
N ASP A 181 17.18 2.65 -0.40
CA ASP A 181 15.99 3.38 -0.82
C ASP A 181 16.34 4.69 -1.55
N LEU A 182 17.32 5.44 -1.06
CA LEU A 182 17.79 6.66 -1.70
C LEU A 182 18.41 6.42 -3.09
N LYS A 183 19.11 5.28 -3.28
CA LYS A 183 19.63 4.89 -4.61
C LYS A 183 18.53 4.68 -5.65
N ARG A 184 17.35 4.18 -5.23
CA ARG A 184 16.20 4.05 -6.14
C ARG A 184 15.72 5.40 -6.66
N PHE A 185 15.72 6.44 -5.82
CA PHE A 185 15.34 7.80 -6.24
C PHE A 185 16.27 8.38 -7.31
N GLU A 186 17.52 7.94 -7.36
CA GLU A 186 18.48 8.38 -8.39
C GLU A 186 18.16 7.83 -9.78
N LYS A 187 17.29 6.82 -9.89
CA LYS A 187 16.85 6.28 -11.18
C LYS A 187 15.81 7.17 -11.87
N VAL A 188 15.11 8.02 -11.13
CA VAL A 188 14.10 8.93 -11.69
C VAL A 188 14.77 9.95 -12.60
N GLY A 189 14.24 10.12 -13.79
CA GLY A 189 14.80 10.95 -14.85
C GLY A 189 15.94 10.30 -15.63
N LYS A 190 16.30 9.04 -15.32
CA LYS A 190 17.36 8.31 -16.03
C LYS A 190 16.76 7.16 -16.86
N PRO A 191 17.47 6.70 -17.92
CA PRO A 191 17.08 5.51 -18.64
C PRO A 191 16.93 4.32 -17.67
N ALA A 192 15.84 3.56 -17.83
CA ALA A 192 15.64 2.34 -17.08
C ALA A 192 16.76 1.34 -17.38
N PRO A 193 17.22 0.55 -16.40
CA PRO A 193 18.10 -0.58 -16.64
C PRO A 193 17.56 -1.48 -17.75
N GLY A 194 18.43 -1.98 -18.63
CA GLY A 194 18.05 -2.92 -19.67
C GLY A 194 17.50 -4.22 -19.05
N VAL A 195 16.37 -4.67 -19.54
CA VAL A 195 15.75 -5.95 -19.14
C VAL A 195 15.76 -6.87 -20.33
N VAL A 196 16.53 -7.94 -20.25
CA VAL A 196 16.45 -9.08 -21.17
C VAL A 196 16.27 -10.32 -20.31
N ALA A 197 15.11 -10.96 -20.43
CA ALA A 197 14.76 -12.10 -19.60
C ALA A 197 13.84 -13.06 -20.35
N LYS A 198 13.75 -14.31 -19.88
CA LYS A 198 12.67 -15.22 -20.29
C LYS A 198 11.47 -15.01 -19.38
N ASP A 199 10.31 -14.87 -19.98
CA ASP A 199 9.07 -14.85 -19.19
C ASP A 199 8.70 -16.25 -18.68
N VAL A 200 7.63 -16.31 -17.86
CA VAL A 200 7.18 -17.59 -17.29
C VAL A 200 6.70 -18.59 -18.34
N LYS A 201 6.43 -18.17 -19.58
CA LYS A 201 6.08 -19.04 -20.72
C LYS A 201 7.31 -19.53 -21.46
N GLY A 202 8.48 -18.93 -21.22
CA GLY A 202 9.75 -19.24 -21.89
C GLY A 202 10.10 -18.32 -23.05
N ASP A 203 9.24 -17.34 -23.36
CA ASP A 203 9.47 -16.38 -24.43
C ASP A 203 10.49 -15.32 -23.98
N THR A 204 11.41 -14.98 -24.90
CA THR A 204 12.39 -13.92 -24.62
C THR A 204 11.68 -12.57 -24.60
N PHE A 205 11.86 -11.84 -23.52
CA PHE A 205 11.37 -10.48 -23.32
C PHE A 205 12.53 -9.49 -23.29
N ARG A 206 12.32 -8.36 -23.91
CA ARG A 206 13.19 -7.18 -23.85
C ARG A 206 12.36 -5.96 -23.51
N LEU A 207 12.76 -5.19 -22.50
CA LEU A 207 12.03 -3.98 -22.11
C LEU A 207 11.97 -2.97 -23.26
N GLU A 208 13.02 -2.91 -24.07
CA GLU A 208 13.09 -2.03 -25.25
C GLU A 208 12.00 -2.32 -26.28
N SER A 209 11.44 -3.54 -26.30
CA SER A 209 10.32 -3.88 -27.21
C SER A 209 9.02 -3.15 -26.86
N LEU A 210 8.96 -2.51 -25.69
CA LEU A 210 7.82 -1.72 -25.23
C LEU A 210 8.04 -0.21 -25.41
N ARG A 211 9.07 0.22 -26.14
CA ARG A 211 9.22 1.64 -26.51
C ARG A 211 7.94 2.15 -27.17
N GLY A 212 7.59 3.40 -26.88
CA GLY A 212 6.33 4.00 -27.33
C GLY A 212 5.17 3.77 -26.36
N LYS A 213 5.37 3.01 -25.30
CA LYS A 213 4.37 2.78 -24.24
C LYS A 213 4.88 3.24 -22.89
N TYR A 214 3.94 3.63 -22.02
CA TYR A 214 4.21 3.69 -20.58
C TYR A 214 4.21 2.28 -20.03
N VAL A 215 5.25 1.92 -19.28
CA VAL A 215 5.42 0.58 -18.73
C VAL A 215 5.50 0.65 -17.21
N LEU A 216 4.60 -0.02 -16.52
CA LEU A 216 4.71 -0.25 -15.08
C LEU A 216 5.46 -1.57 -14.87
N LEU A 217 6.70 -1.48 -14.39
CA LEU A 217 7.46 -2.63 -13.93
C LEU A 217 7.11 -2.84 -12.45
N ASP A 218 6.50 -4.00 -12.15
CA ASP A 218 5.96 -4.33 -10.82
C ASP A 218 6.73 -5.51 -10.21
N PHE A 219 7.47 -5.24 -9.13
CA PHE A 219 8.18 -6.26 -8.35
C PHE A 219 7.27 -6.76 -7.23
N TRP A 220 6.98 -8.06 -7.25
CA TRP A 220 5.99 -8.67 -6.39
C TRP A 220 6.31 -10.13 -6.05
N ALA A 221 5.49 -10.76 -5.21
CA ALA A 221 5.50 -12.21 -4.98
C ALA A 221 4.12 -12.72 -4.55
N THR A 222 3.88 -14.01 -4.71
CA THR A 222 2.60 -14.64 -4.33
C THR A 222 2.36 -14.64 -2.83
N TRP A 223 3.42 -14.67 -2.03
CA TRP A 223 3.40 -14.61 -0.56
C TRP A 223 3.36 -13.17 -0.01
N CYS A 224 3.50 -12.16 -0.86
CA CYS A 224 3.45 -10.75 -0.46
C CYS A 224 1.99 -10.28 -0.37
N ALA A 225 1.40 -10.29 0.82
CA ALA A 225 0.00 -9.90 1.02
C ALA A 225 -0.33 -8.50 0.47
N PRO A 226 0.46 -7.43 0.71
CA PRO A 226 0.18 -6.12 0.13
C PRO A 226 0.31 -6.10 -1.40
N CYS A 227 1.20 -6.90 -2.00
CA CYS A 227 1.29 -7.04 -3.46
C CYS A 227 0.01 -7.65 -4.03
N VAL A 228 -0.48 -8.72 -3.40
CA VAL A 228 -1.70 -9.42 -3.83
C VAL A 228 -2.95 -8.53 -3.68
N ALA A 229 -3.00 -7.71 -2.63
CA ALA A 229 -4.10 -6.77 -2.41
C ALA A 229 -4.18 -5.69 -3.50
N GLU A 230 -3.07 -5.33 -4.15
CA GLU A 230 -3.02 -4.32 -5.22
C GLU A 230 -3.43 -4.87 -6.59
N LEU A 231 -3.40 -6.20 -6.81
CA LEU A 231 -3.69 -6.83 -8.11
C LEU A 231 -5.03 -6.42 -8.75
N PRO A 232 -6.16 -6.32 -8.02
CA PRO A 232 -7.41 -5.88 -8.63
C PRO A 232 -7.32 -4.48 -9.22
N ARG A 233 -6.59 -3.56 -8.58
CA ARG A 233 -6.36 -2.20 -9.10
C ARG A 233 -5.45 -2.21 -10.32
N LEU A 234 -4.40 -3.01 -10.31
CA LEU A 234 -3.52 -3.21 -11.48
C LEU A 234 -4.31 -3.80 -12.67
N GLN A 235 -5.19 -4.78 -12.44
CA GLN A 235 -6.04 -5.35 -13.47
C GLN A 235 -7.00 -4.30 -14.05
N ALA A 236 -7.63 -3.49 -13.21
CA ALA A 236 -8.51 -2.40 -13.66
C ALA A 236 -7.75 -1.34 -14.46
N ALA A 237 -6.57 -0.91 -13.99
CA ALA A 237 -5.72 0.04 -14.71
C ALA A 237 -5.24 -0.52 -16.06
N HIS A 238 -4.78 -1.77 -16.09
CA HIS A 238 -4.36 -2.43 -17.33
C HIS A 238 -5.52 -2.54 -18.33
N ALA A 239 -6.69 -3.00 -17.89
CA ALA A 239 -7.87 -3.10 -18.76
C ALA A 239 -8.26 -1.75 -19.35
N LYS A 240 -8.21 -0.67 -18.57
CA LYS A 240 -8.59 0.69 -18.96
C LYS A 240 -7.58 1.34 -19.91
N TYR A 241 -6.28 1.15 -19.69
CA TYR A 241 -5.24 1.95 -20.35
C TYR A 241 -4.37 1.16 -21.35
N ARG A 242 -4.42 -0.20 -21.42
CA ARG A 242 -3.61 -0.98 -22.37
C ARG A 242 -3.80 -0.56 -23.83
N GLY A 243 -5.04 -0.25 -24.21
CA GLY A 243 -5.36 0.23 -25.56
C GLY A 243 -4.91 1.66 -25.85
N ARG A 244 -4.38 2.38 -24.84
CA ARG A 244 -3.92 3.77 -24.92
C ARG A 244 -2.40 3.89 -24.73
N GLY A 245 -1.67 2.78 -24.87
CA GLY A 245 -0.20 2.78 -24.76
C GLY A 245 0.33 2.57 -23.34
N PHE A 246 -0.40 1.84 -22.49
CA PHE A 246 0.07 1.41 -21.18
C PHE A 246 0.27 -0.11 -21.15
N GLU A 247 1.31 -0.57 -20.47
CA GLU A 247 1.59 -1.99 -20.26
C GLU A 247 2.12 -2.23 -18.85
N ILE A 248 1.89 -3.45 -18.34
CA ILE A 248 2.45 -3.91 -17.07
C ILE A 248 3.41 -5.08 -17.35
N VAL A 249 4.51 -5.12 -16.62
CA VAL A 249 5.43 -6.27 -16.59
C VAL A 249 5.66 -6.61 -15.12
N GLY A 250 5.21 -7.80 -14.70
CA GLY A 250 5.47 -8.29 -13.35
C GLY A 250 6.84 -8.97 -13.28
N VAL A 251 7.58 -8.67 -12.21
CA VAL A 251 8.83 -9.36 -11.85
C VAL A 251 8.61 -10.04 -10.51
N SER A 252 8.47 -11.35 -10.54
CA SER A 252 8.21 -12.13 -9.34
C SER A 252 9.50 -12.48 -8.61
N LEU A 253 9.44 -12.34 -7.28
CA LEU A 253 10.49 -12.73 -6.33
C LEU A 253 10.17 -14.08 -5.65
N ASP A 254 9.23 -14.84 -6.17
CA ASP A 254 8.96 -16.20 -5.67
C ASP A 254 10.17 -17.11 -5.85
N GLU A 255 10.31 -18.10 -4.97
CA GLU A 255 11.42 -19.06 -5.05
C GLU A 255 11.32 -19.98 -6.28
N THR A 256 10.09 -20.29 -6.71
CA THR A 256 9.85 -21.21 -7.82
C THR A 256 8.99 -20.59 -8.91
N LYS A 257 9.37 -20.90 -10.16
CA LYS A 257 8.60 -20.49 -11.33
C LYS A 257 7.17 -21.05 -11.34
N SER A 258 6.96 -22.26 -10.79
CA SER A 258 5.63 -22.89 -10.71
C SER A 258 4.69 -22.09 -9.81
N ALA A 259 5.16 -21.59 -8.65
CA ALA A 259 4.34 -20.76 -7.76
C ALA A 259 3.76 -19.56 -8.52
N VAL A 260 4.59 -18.85 -9.28
CA VAL A 260 4.16 -17.71 -10.11
C VAL A 260 3.17 -18.15 -11.18
N THR A 261 3.50 -19.21 -11.92
CA THR A 261 2.69 -19.65 -13.07
C THR A 261 1.28 -20.07 -12.63
N ASP A 262 1.18 -20.83 -11.54
CA ASP A 262 -0.09 -21.31 -11.01
C ASP A 262 -0.93 -20.16 -10.46
N PHE A 263 -0.30 -19.24 -9.74
CA PHE A 263 -0.97 -18.05 -9.22
C PHE A 263 -1.49 -17.14 -10.33
N VAL A 264 -0.64 -16.84 -11.33
CA VAL A 264 -1.00 -16.00 -12.48
C VAL A 264 -2.18 -16.59 -13.24
N LYS A 265 -2.19 -17.92 -13.44
CA LYS A 265 -3.30 -18.64 -14.07
C LYS A 265 -4.57 -18.57 -13.22
N ALA A 266 -4.47 -18.83 -11.93
CA ALA A 266 -5.61 -18.81 -10.99
C ALA A 266 -6.24 -17.41 -10.87
N ARG A 267 -5.43 -16.35 -10.91
CA ARG A 267 -5.88 -14.96 -10.80
C ARG A 267 -6.18 -14.28 -12.13
N GLY A 268 -5.90 -14.93 -13.25
CA GLY A 268 -6.14 -14.40 -14.58
C GLY A 268 -5.35 -13.11 -14.88
N LEU A 269 -4.08 -13.02 -14.43
CA LEU A 269 -3.26 -11.83 -14.67
C LEU A 269 -2.88 -11.75 -16.15
N PRO A 270 -3.30 -10.68 -16.90
CA PRO A 270 -3.20 -10.67 -18.35
C PRO A 270 -1.84 -10.19 -18.89
N TRP A 271 -1.00 -9.61 -18.04
CA TRP A 271 0.30 -9.05 -18.44
C TRP A 271 1.45 -10.05 -18.26
N ARG A 272 2.58 -9.72 -18.88
CA ARG A 272 3.79 -10.54 -18.86
C ARG A 272 4.38 -10.66 -17.46
N GLN A 273 4.86 -11.87 -17.13
CA GLN A 273 5.50 -12.17 -15.87
C GLN A 273 6.92 -12.70 -16.09
N ILE A 274 7.86 -12.18 -15.35
CA ILE A 274 9.24 -12.63 -15.28
C ILE A 274 9.46 -13.24 -13.90
N HIS A 275 10.11 -14.40 -13.83
CA HIS A 275 10.54 -14.98 -12.57
C HIS A 275 12.01 -14.60 -12.36
N ASN A 276 12.30 -13.73 -11.38
CA ASN A 276 13.62 -13.12 -11.20
C ASN A 276 14.72 -14.16 -11.01
N ALA A 277 14.49 -15.18 -10.18
CA ALA A 277 15.46 -16.23 -9.91
C ALA A 277 15.80 -17.12 -11.14
N SER A 278 14.97 -17.09 -12.19
CA SER A 278 15.23 -17.78 -13.46
C SER A 278 15.73 -16.84 -14.55
N SER A 279 15.95 -15.57 -14.24
CA SER A 279 16.44 -14.56 -15.18
C SER A 279 17.97 -14.61 -15.26
N GLU A 280 18.53 -14.36 -16.44
CA GLU A 280 19.99 -14.25 -16.62
C GLU A 280 20.56 -13.01 -15.91
N ALA A 281 19.76 -11.97 -15.78
CA ALA A 281 20.10 -10.76 -15.04
C ALA A 281 19.27 -10.68 -13.76
N ASP A 282 19.90 -10.34 -12.64
CA ASP A 282 19.18 -10.03 -11.41
C ASP A 282 18.53 -8.65 -11.53
N LEU A 283 17.22 -8.65 -11.82
CA LEU A 283 16.43 -7.43 -11.98
C LEU A 283 16.22 -6.71 -10.64
N VAL A 284 16.22 -7.44 -9.53
CA VAL A 284 16.15 -6.88 -8.18
C VAL A 284 17.37 -6.00 -7.92
N GLU A 285 18.57 -6.51 -8.21
CA GLU A 285 19.82 -5.74 -8.09
C GLU A 285 19.85 -4.57 -9.08
N ALA A 286 19.53 -4.82 -10.34
CA ALA A 286 19.57 -3.79 -11.40
C ALA A 286 18.69 -2.59 -11.09
N PHE A 287 17.49 -2.82 -10.53
CA PHE A 287 16.56 -1.77 -10.13
C PHE A 287 16.75 -1.27 -8.70
N GLY A 288 17.58 -1.94 -7.88
CA GLY A 288 17.84 -1.60 -6.49
C GLY A 288 16.62 -1.84 -5.61
N VAL A 289 15.89 -2.94 -5.85
CA VAL A 289 14.71 -3.33 -5.08
C VAL A 289 15.14 -4.10 -3.84
N ASN A 290 14.80 -3.59 -2.66
CA ASN A 290 15.14 -4.24 -1.38
C ASN A 290 13.92 -4.77 -0.66
N THR A 291 12.75 -4.22 -0.98
CA THR A 291 11.46 -4.61 -0.40
C THR A 291 10.40 -4.62 -1.49
N ILE A 292 9.38 -5.45 -1.31
CA ILE A 292 8.21 -5.52 -2.18
C ILE A 292 6.94 -5.21 -1.38
N PRO A 293 5.91 -4.63 -2.04
CA PRO A 293 5.85 -4.28 -3.45
C PRO A 293 6.74 -3.10 -3.82
N ALA A 294 7.33 -3.08 -5.05
CA ALA A 294 8.05 -1.94 -5.59
C ALA A 294 7.67 -1.75 -7.06
N THR A 295 7.40 -0.51 -7.46
CA THR A 295 6.98 -0.22 -8.83
C THR A 295 7.82 0.89 -9.46
N PHE A 296 8.04 0.77 -10.78
CA PHE A 296 8.73 1.75 -11.59
C PHE A 296 7.87 2.06 -12.81
N LEU A 297 7.41 3.30 -12.95
CA LEU A 297 6.76 3.74 -14.19
C LEU A 297 7.82 4.29 -15.14
N ILE A 298 7.86 3.70 -16.32
CA ILE A 298 8.80 4.00 -17.38
C ILE A 298 8.01 4.65 -18.52
N ASP A 299 8.51 5.77 -19.05
CA ASP A 299 7.88 6.50 -20.15
C ASP A 299 8.12 5.82 -21.52
N PRO A 300 7.46 6.31 -22.59
CA PRO A 300 7.65 5.78 -23.97
C PRO A 300 9.10 5.86 -24.48
N GLN A 301 9.92 6.73 -23.94
CA GLN A 301 11.34 6.86 -24.25
C GLN A 301 12.22 5.91 -23.45
N GLY A 302 11.64 5.22 -22.46
CA GLY A 302 12.30 4.27 -21.58
C GLY A 302 13.00 4.90 -20.40
N VAL A 303 12.58 6.10 -20.01
CA VAL A 303 13.06 6.79 -18.81
C VAL A 303 12.15 6.47 -17.63
N VAL A 304 12.74 6.20 -16.46
CA VAL A 304 11.98 6.04 -15.22
C VAL A 304 11.42 7.41 -14.82
N ILE A 305 10.11 7.54 -14.76
CA ILE A 305 9.47 8.82 -14.43
C ILE A 305 8.78 8.85 -13.06
N ARG A 306 8.42 7.68 -12.51
CA ARG A 306 7.80 7.55 -11.18
C ARG A 306 8.22 6.25 -10.52
N LEU A 307 8.22 6.27 -9.19
CA LEU A 307 8.41 5.12 -8.32
C LEU A 307 7.19 4.97 -7.42
N GLU A 308 7.00 3.79 -6.87
CA GLU A 308 6.03 3.47 -5.82
C GLU A 308 4.58 3.86 -6.15
N LEU A 309 4.20 3.73 -7.42
CA LEU A 309 2.83 4.00 -7.84
C LEU A 309 1.89 2.86 -7.46
N ARG A 310 1.03 3.13 -6.50
CA ARG A 310 0.03 2.19 -5.97
C ARG A 310 -1.26 2.91 -5.64
N GLY A 311 -2.33 2.14 -5.45
CA GLY A 311 -3.62 2.68 -5.03
C GLY A 311 -4.13 3.79 -5.95
N PRO A 312 -4.73 4.84 -5.38
CA PRO A 312 -5.26 5.97 -6.14
C PRO A 312 -4.20 6.74 -6.93
N ALA A 313 -2.93 6.78 -6.48
CA ALA A 313 -1.86 7.49 -7.16
C ALA A 313 -1.54 6.93 -8.54
N LEU A 314 -1.67 5.60 -8.71
CA LEU A 314 -1.51 4.96 -10.03
C LEU A 314 -2.55 5.47 -11.03
N GLU A 315 -3.82 5.42 -10.64
CA GLU A 315 -4.93 5.86 -11.51
C GLU A 315 -4.83 7.36 -11.85
N GLN A 316 -4.54 8.20 -10.85
CA GLN A 316 -4.37 9.64 -11.06
C GLN A 316 -3.21 9.94 -12.03
N THR A 317 -2.09 9.23 -11.88
CA THR A 317 -0.93 9.42 -12.76
C THR A 317 -1.24 8.97 -14.18
N LEU A 318 -1.81 7.77 -14.37
CA LEU A 318 -2.16 7.25 -15.68
C LEU A 318 -3.23 8.11 -16.36
N SER A 319 -4.21 8.61 -15.60
CA SER A 319 -5.23 9.51 -16.12
C SER A 319 -4.63 10.81 -16.66
N LYS A 320 -3.67 11.41 -15.96
CA LYS A 320 -2.97 12.62 -16.42
C LYS A 320 -2.12 12.34 -17.68
N LEU A 321 -1.43 11.19 -17.71
CA LEU A 321 -0.51 10.87 -18.83
C LEU A 321 -1.25 10.37 -20.09
N LEU A 322 -2.38 9.69 -19.95
CA LEU A 322 -3.01 8.96 -21.06
C LEU A 322 -4.39 9.49 -21.44
N ASN A 323 -4.99 10.42 -20.66
CA ASN A 323 -6.25 11.09 -20.99
C ASN A 323 -6.04 12.54 -21.43
N ALA A 324 -4.81 13.09 -21.38
CA ALA A 324 -4.55 14.43 -21.87
C ALA A 324 -4.85 14.50 -23.40
N PRO A 325 -5.66 15.46 -23.87
CA PRO A 325 -5.94 15.57 -25.30
C PRO A 325 -4.65 15.98 -26.02
N GLY A 326 -4.09 15.05 -26.82
CA GLY A 326 -3.26 15.36 -27.98
C GLY A 326 -1.85 15.91 -27.74
N GLU A 327 -1.06 15.29 -26.85
CA GLU A 327 0.40 15.45 -26.93
C GLU A 327 1.03 14.09 -27.26
N SER A 328 0.95 13.73 -28.55
CA SER A 328 1.86 12.75 -29.13
C SER A 328 3.27 13.21 -28.82
N ALA A 329 4.01 12.37 -28.07
CA ALA A 329 5.35 12.60 -27.57
C ALA A 329 6.22 13.40 -28.56
N LYS A 330 6.42 14.69 -28.31
CA LYS A 330 7.55 15.42 -28.88
C LYS A 330 8.81 14.96 -28.15
N PRO A 331 9.84 14.50 -28.86
CA PRO A 331 11.10 14.15 -28.23
C PRO A 331 11.67 15.40 -27.55
N THR A 332 11.94 15.32 -26.27
CA THR A 332 12.69 16.35 -25.54
C THR A 332 14.08 16.43 -26.15
N PRO A 333 14.56 17.62 -26.56
CA PRO A 333 15.91 17.76 -27.11
C PRO A 333 16.93 17.37 -26.04
N ALA A 334 17.89 16.54 -26.42
CA ALA A 334 19.03 16.20 -25.58
C ALA A 334 19.74 17.50 -25.16
N ALA A 335 19.86 17.72 -23.86
CA ALA A 335 20.69 18.78 -23.31
C ALA A 335 22.14 18.54 -23.73
N ARG A 336 22.70 19.54 -24.44
CA ARG A 336 24.11 19.59 -24.80
C ARG A 336 24.96 19.97 -23.58
#